data_ae1461d9d997d0f75f2c6cc1094572d3
#
_entry.id   ae1461d9d997d0f75f2c6cc1094572d3
#
_cell.length_a   1.000
_cell.length_b   1.000
_cell.length_c   1.000
_cell.angle_alpha   90.00
_cell.angle_beta   90.00
_cell.angle_gamma   90.00
#
_symmetry.space_group_name_H-M   'P 1'
#
loop_
_entity.id
_entity.type
_entity.pdbx_description
1 polymer ?
#
loop_
_entity_poly.entity_id
_entity_poly.type
_entity_poly.pdbx_seq_one_letter_code
_entity_poly.pdbx_strand_id
1 'polypeptide(L)'
;MDEKGGVGMNIIVCIKRVPETAEADILIDKSGKDIDKSGLVFDLNEWDSYAIEEGIRLKEKLGGTVTVLSMGGEETNESLRKCLAMGADEAVRLTDPAFEGSDGYATARVLAEAVRKLPYDLILTGTQAEDDGYAQVGVVMAELLGIPHAALINRVEVQEKKVRAHRELEAGLEEVVEVDLPAALTIQTGINEPRYVSIMGIRKVAKKEIKALGTSDLNLKAEEVGLSGSDIRLEKIFLPPVGEGAQMLEGKPEEVASKVFDILKDKGGMA
;
A
#
# COMPACT_ATOMS: atom_id res chain seq x y z
N MET A 1 10.85 23.80 -20.51
CA MET A 1 12.11 23.82 -19.75
C MET A 1 11.93 24.84 -18.66
N ASP A 2 11.58 24.36 -17.48
CA ASP A 2 11.49 25.25 -16.32
C ASP A 2 12.89 25.63 -15.87
N GLU A 3 13.04 26.85 -15.36
CA GLU A 3 14.33 27.49 -15.03
C GLU A 3 15.24 26.75 -14.02
N LYS A 4 14.90 25.51 -13.63
CA LYS A 4 15.68 24.69 -12.69
C LYS A 4 16.42 23.50 -13.32
N GLY A 5 16.41 23.34 -14.64
CA GLY A 5 17.28 22.37 -15.33
C GLY A 5 17.09 20.88 -14.99
N GLY A 6 16.06 20.50 -14.24
CA GLY A 6 15.74 19.11 -13.90
C GLY A 6 14.78 18.51 -14.92
N VAL A 7 15.05 17.31 -15.38
CA VAL A 7 14.08 16.51 -16.14
C VAL A 7 13.00 16.10 -15.14
N GLY A 8 11.78 16.61 -15.32
CA GLY A 8 10.66 16.28 -14.45
C GLY A 8 10.39 14.76 -14.44
N MET A 9 10.05 14.20 -13.27
CA MET A 9 9.86 12.76 -13.07
C MET A 9 8.37 12.39 -13.14
N ASN A 10 8.03 11.36 -13.88
CA ASN A 10 6.70 10.77 -13.90
C ASN A 10 6.60 9.70 -12.82
N ILE A 11 5.83 9.96 -11.78
CA ILE A 11 5.68 9.06 -10.65
C ILE A 11 4.27 8.47 -10.69
N ILE A 12 4.17 7.15 -10.61
CA ILE A 12 2.91 6.45 -10.42
C ILE A 12 2.84 6.00 -8.96
N VAL A 13 1.68 6.23 -8.32
CA VAL A 13 1.43 5.74 -6.97
C VAL A 13 0.21 4.84 -6.98
N CYS A 14 0.37 3.58 -6.61
CA CYS A 14 -0.75 2.66 -6.45
C CYS A 14 -1.25 2.72 -5.01
N ILE A 15 -2.56 2.81 -4.85
CA ILE A 15 -3.21 2.92 -3.55
C ILE A 15 -4.35 1.91 -3.41
N LYS A 16 -4.69 1.56 -2.18
CA LYS A 16 -5.84 0.73 -1.83
C LYS A 16 -6.78 1.47 -0.87
N ARG A 17 -8.08 1.31 -1.07
CA ARG A 17 -9.11 1.70 -0.12
C ARG A 17 -9.38 0.53 0.81
N VAL A 18 -9.22 0.71 2.10
CA VAL A 18 -9.35 -0.33 3.13
C VAL A 18 -10.34 0.07 4.22
N PRO A 19 -10.94 -0.88 4.95
CA PRO A 19 -11.76 -0.57 6.10
C PRO A 19 -10.90 -0.09 7.28
N GLU A 20 -11.31 0.96 7.97
CA GLU A 20 -10.74 1.36 9.26
C GLU A 20 -11.21 0.37 10.34
N THR A 21 -10.28 -0.38 10.88
CA THR A 21 -10.60 -1.47 11.82
C THR A 21 -10.15 -1.19 13.26
N ALA A 22 -9.38 -0.12 13.50
CA ALA A 22 -8.77 0.16 14.79
C ALA A 22 -9.78 0.35 15.93
N GLU A 23 -10.96 0.94 15.65
CA GLU A 23 -12.01 1.19 16.64
C GLU A 23 -13.33 0.49 16.28
N ALA A 24 -13.32 -0.44 15.32
CA ALA A 24 -14.53 -1.12 14.83
C ALA A 24 -14.64 -2.55 15.36
N ASP A 25 -15.84 -2.95 15.75
CA ASP A 25 -16.15 -4.36 16.01
C ASP A 25 -16.26 -5.11 14.69
N ILE A 26 -15.26 -5.91 14.37
CA ILE A 26 -15.20 -6.67 13.13
C ILE A 26 -16.09 -7.92 13.25
N LEU A 27 -17.12 -7.98 12.44
CA LEU A 27 -18.00 -9.13 12.31
C LEU A 27 -17.72 -9.86 11.01
N ILE A 28 -17.72 -11.19 11.08
CA ILE A 28 -17.60 -12.03 9.87
C ILE A 28 -18.97 -12.11 9.22
N ASP A 29 -19.01 -11.98 7.91
CA ASP A 29 -20.25 -12.08 7.16
C ASP A 29 -20.79 -13.52 7.11
N LYS A 30 -21.99 -13.70 6.56
CA LYS A 30 -22.66 -15.03 6.48
C LYS A 30 -21.92 -16.02 5.58
N SER A 31 -21.06 -15.56 4.67
CA SER A 31 -20.28 -16.43 3.80
C SER A 31 -19.10 -17.08 4.55
N GLY A 32 -18.64 -16.46 5.63
CA GLY A 32 -17.41 -16.83 6.34
C GLY A 32 -16.14 -16.54 5.55
N LYS A 33 -16.23 -15.73 4.49
CA LYS A 33 -15.12 -15.39 3.59
C LYS A 33 -14.87 -13.88 3.46
N ASP A 34 -15.70 -13.07 4.09
CA ASP A 34 -15.53 -11.61 4.13
C ASP A 34 -16.01 -11.09 5.49
N ILE A 35 -15.73 -9.84 5.77
CA ILE A 35 -16.25 -9.11 6.93
C ILE A 35 -17.57 -8.43 6.57
N ASP A 36 -18.43 -8.23 7.57
CA ASP A 36 -19.61 -7.40 7.40
C ASP A 36 -19.19 -5.93 7.26
N LYS A 37 -19.29 -5.41 6.06
CA LYS A 37 -18.89 -4.04 5.70
C LYS A 37 -19.94 -2.99 6.05
N SER A 38 -21.14 -3.42 6.53
CA SER A 38 -22.20 -2.52 6.93
C SER A 38 -21.79 -1.75 8.18
N GLY A 39 -21.63 -0.44 8.06
CA GLY A 39 -21.25 0.42 9.18
C GLY A 39 -19.74 0.62 9.36
N LEU A 40 -18.89 0.00 8.55
CA LEU A 40 -17.47 0.30 8.55
C LEU A 40 -17.17 1.60 7.76
N VAL A 41 -16.29 2.40 8.32
CA VAL A 41 -15.66 3.52 7.60
C VAL A 41 -14.53 2.95 6.76
N PHE A 42 -14.32 3.52 5.58
CA PHE A 42 -13.22 3.15 4.70
C PHE A 42 -12.36 4.37 4.40
N ASP A 43 -11.06 4.19 4.40
CA ASP A 43 -10.11 5.25 4.02
C ASP A 43 -8.97 4.70 3.15
N LEU A 44 -8.04 5.56 2.84
CA LEU A 44 -6.79 5.24 2.18
C LEU A 44 -5.92 4.41 3.13
N ASN A 45 -5.42 3.27 2.66
CA ASN A 45 -4.48 2.43 3.39
C ASN A 45 -3.32 3.26 3.97
N GLU A 46 -2.94 3.00 5.22
CA GLU A 46 -1.93 3.80 5.92
C GLU A 46 -0.61 3.86 5.14
N TRP A 47 -0.05 2.72 4.74
CA TRP A 47 1.21 2.68 3.96
C TRP A 47 1.12 3.46 2.64
N ASP A 48 -0.04 3.43 1.98
CA ASP A 48 -0.24 4.18 0.74
C ASP A 48 -0.32 5.69 1.00
N SER A 49 -0.73 6.11 2.20
CA SER A 49 -0.69 7.52 2.61
C SER A 49 0.75 8.06 2.64
N TYR A 50 1.70 7.25 3.09
CA TYR A 50 3.13 7.58 3.04
C TYR A 50 3.67 7.53 1.61
N ALA A 51 3.24 6.57 0.81
CA ALA A 51 3.67 6.44 -0.58
C ALA A 51 3.23 7.64 -1.44
N ILE A 52 1.97 8.08 -1.33
CA ILE A 52 1.48 9.24 -2.07
C ILE A 52 2.14 10.53 -1.61
N GLU A 53 2.36 10.72 -0.31
CA GLU A 53 3.09 11.86 0.22
C GLU A 53 4.51 11.91 -0.32
N GLU A 54 5.22 10.77 -0.36
CA GLU A 54 6.58 10.71 -0.90
C GLU A 54 6.59 11.06 -2.39
N GLY A 55 5.67 10.51 -3.18
CA GLY A 55 5.53 10.86 -4.59
C GLY A 55 5.32 12.36 -4.81
N ILE A 56 4.49 13.00 -3.99
CA ILE A 56 4.23 14.44 -4.07
C ILE A 56 5.47 15.24 -3.67
N ARG A 57 6.18 14.87 -2.60
CA ARG A 57 7.43 15.51 -2.18
C ARG A 57 8.53 15.43 -3.24
N LEU A 58 8.66 14.27 -3.88
CA LEU A 58 9.59 14.08 -5.00
C LEU A 58 9.22 15.00 -6.18
N LYS A 59 7.93 15.06 -6.55
CA LYS A 59 7.44 15.99 -7.57
C LYS A 59 7.72 17.47 -7.21
N GLU A 60 7.46 17.87 -5.99
CA GLU A 60 7.71 19.24 -5.52
C GLU A 60 9.20 19.62 -5.59
N LYS A 61 10.09 18.63 -5.39
CA LYS A 61 11.55 18.83 -5.42
C LYS A 61 12.13 18.79 -6.84
N LEU A 62 11.65 17.87 -7.68
CA LEU A 62 12.27 17.54 -8.97
C LEU A 62 11.46 18.03 -10.18
N GLY A 63 10.20 18.42 -9.98
CA GLY A 63 9.24 18.64 -11.04
C GLY A 63 8.66 17.33 -11.57
N GLY A 64 7.75 17.43 -12.55
CA GLY A 64 7.11 16.29 -13.19
C GLY A 64 5.67 16.09 -12.74
N THR A 65 5.18 14.85 -12.77
CA THR A 65 3.77 14.49 -12.54
C THR A 65 3.62 13.35 -11.56
N VAL A 66 2.53 13.34 -10.80
CA VAL A 66 2.10 12.22 -9.97
C VAL A 66 0.75 11.72 -10.44
N THR A 67 0.70 10.48 -10.91
CA THR A 67 -0.53 9.79 -11.29
C THR A 67 -0.86 8.74 -10.24
N VAL A 68 -2.06 8.78 -9.68
CA VAL A 68 -2.51 7.79 -8.69
C VAL A 68 -3.41 6.75 -9.34
N LEU A 69 -3.13 5.46 -9.05
CA LEU A 69 -3.90 4.31 -9.51
C LEU A 69 -4.57 3.61 -8.33
N SER A 70 -5.83 3.16 -8.53
CA SER A 70 -6.48 2.25 -7.58
C SER A 70 -7.43 1.31 -8.32
N MET A 71 -7.50 0.05 -7.86
CA MET A 71 -8.45 -0.93 -8.37
C MET A 71 -9.65 -1.05 -7.43
N GLY A 72 -10.85 -0.93 -7.98
CA GLY A 72 -12.10 -1.05 -7.22
C GLY A 72 -13.30 -0.42 -7.90
N GLY A 73 -14.44 -0.45 -7.21
CA GLY A 73 -15.69 0.15 -7.65
C GLY A 73 -15.71 1.69 -7.57
N GLU A 74 -16.91 2.26 -7.68
CA GLU A 74 -17.08 3.73 -7.66
C GLU A 74 -16.69 4.37 -6.31
N GLU A 75 -16.82 3.64 -5.23
CA GLU A 75 -16.43 4.05 -3.88
C GLU A 75 -14.93 4.37 -3.77
N THR A 76 -14.09 3.77 -4.60
CA THR A 76 -12.65 4.04 -4.68
C THR A 76 -12.34 5.48 -5.09
N ASN A 77 -13.28 6.16 -5.76
CA ASN A 77 -13.15 7.57 -6.14
C ASN A 77 -12.91 8.48 -4.94
N GLU A 78 -13.39 8.12 -3.75
CA GLU A 78 -13.17 8.90 -2.53
C GLU A 78 -11.68 8.98 -2.18
N SER A 79 -10.98 7.84 -2.12
CA SER A 79 -9.54 7.77 -1.85
C SER A 79 -8.72 8.42 -2.97
N LEU A 80 -9.12 8.22 -4.24
CA LEU A 80 -8.47 8.89 -5.38
C LEU A 80 -8.61 10.42 -5.30
N ARG A 81 -9.78 10.93 -4.89
CA ARG A 81 -9.99 12.39 -4.69
C ARG A 81 -9.18 12.92 -3.51
N LYS A 82 -9.02 12.13 -2.45
CA LYS A 82 -8.13 12.48 -1.33
C LYS A 82 -6.69 12.66 -1.83
N CYS A 83 -6.18 11.74 -2.65
CA CYS A 83 -4.85 11.84 -3.26
C CYS A 83 -4.71 13.05 -4.21
N LEU A 84 -5.72 13.34 -5.03
CA LEU A 84 -5.75 14.54 -5.87
C LEU A 84 -5.72 15.83 -5.02
N ALA A 85 -6.39 15.83 -3.87
CA ALA A 85 -6.40 16.96 -2.94
C ALA A 85 -5.08 17.09 -2.17
N MET A 86 -4.36 15.99 -1.94
CA MET A 86 -2.98 16.01 -1.44
C MET A 86 -2.01 16.67 -2.43
N GLY A 87 -2.26 16.54 -3.73
CA GLY A 87 -1.43 17.17 -4.76
C GLY A 87 -1.11 16.29 -5.97
N ALA A 88 -1.71 15.11 -6.10
CA ALA A 88 -1.60 14.32 -7.32
C ALA A 88 -2.21 15.06 -8.52
N ASP A 89 -1.64 14.84 -9.70
CA ASP A 89 -2.04 15.54 -10.93
C ASP A 89 -3.17 14.80 -11.62
N GLU A 90 -3.08 13.48 -11.70
CA GLU A 90 -4.04 12.59 -12.38
C GLU A 90 -4.46 11.43 -11.47
N ALA A 91 -5.65 10.90 -11.72
CA ALA A 91 -6.18 9.74 -11.03
C ALA A 91 -6.81 8.77 -12.03
N VAL A 92 -6.51 7.48 -11.86
CA VAL A 92 -7.05 6.40 -12.69
C VAL A 92 -7.65 5.34 -11.79
N ARG A 93 -8.90 5.00 -12.04
CA ARG A 93 -9.59 3.89 -11.42
C ARG A 93 -9.61 2.70 -12.35
N LEU A 94 -9.15 1.55 -11.86
CA LEU A 94 -9.21 0.27 -12.58
C LEU A 94 -10.47 -0.45 -12.10
N THR A 95 -11.44 -0.60 -13.01
CA THR A 95 -12.76 -1.10 -12.63
C THR A 95 -13.37 -1.94 -13.74
N ASP A 96 -13.71 -3.17 -13.39
CA ASP A 96 -14.40 -4.12 -14.25
C ASP A 96 -14.97 -5.22 -13.34
N PRO A 97 -16.18 -5.76 -13.60
CA PRO A 97 -16.68 -6.91 -12.85
C PRO A 97 -15.73 -8.12 -12.86
N ALA A 98 -14.93 -8.27 -13.91
CA ALA A 98 -13.93 -9.33 -14.02
C ALA A 98 -12.79 -9.21 -12.99
N PHE A 99 -12.58 -8.06 -12.37
CA PHE A 99 -11.53 -7.86 -11.35
C PHE A 99 -11.94 -8.34 -9.96
N GLU A 100 -13.21 -8.65 -9.75
CA GLU A 100 -13.73 -9.08 -8.46
C GLU A 100 -13.09 -10.39 -8.00
N GLY A 101 -12.70 -10.42 -6.72
CA GLY A 101 -12.03 -11.58 -6.11
C GLY A 101 -10.56 -11.76 -6.51
N SER A 102 -9.92 -10.77 -7.13
CA SER A 102 -8.47 -10.79 -7.38
C SER A 102 -7.69 -10.94 -6.10
N ASP A 103 -6.76 -11.88 -6.07
CA ASP A 103 -5.69 -11.94 -5.07
C ASP A 103 -4.57 -10.92 -5.36
N GLY A 104 -3.48 -10.98 -4.61
CA GLY A 104 -2.34 -10.07 -4.82
C GLY A 104 -1.69 -10.22 -6.20
N TYR A 105 -1.64 -11.43 -6.76
CA TYR A 105 -1.08 -11.67 -8.10
C TYR A 105 -1.97 -11.10 -9.20
N ALA A 106 -3.25 -11.44 -9.21
CA ALA A 106 -4.20 -10.94 -10.20
C ALA A 106 -4.32 -9.40 -10.13
N THR A 107 -4.30 -8.83 -8.91
CA THR A 107 -4.26 -7.37 -8.70
C THR A 107 -3.01 -6.74 -9.30
N ALA A 108 -1.83 -7.31 -9.02
CA ALA A 108 -0.56 -6.82 -9.56
C ALA A 108 -0.55 -6.88 -11.10
N ARG A 109 -1.17 -7.88 -11.70
CA ARG A 109 -1.31 -8.02 -13.17
C ARG A 109 -2.15 -6.89 -13.75
N VAL A 110 -3.30 -6.59 -13.17
CA VAL A 110 -4.16 -5.47 -13.61
C VAL A 110 -3.41 -4.14 -13.50
N LEU A 111 -2.73 -3.91 -12.39
CA LEU A 111 -1.93 -2.71 -12.17
C LEU A 111 -0.77 -2.60 -13.17
N ALA A 112 -0.05 -3.69 -13.44
CA ALA A 112 1.05 -3.71 -14.40
C ALA A 112 0.58 -3.32 -15.82
N GLU A 113 -0.57 -3.86 -16.27
CA GLU A 113 -1.11 -3.51 -17.57
C GLU A 113 -1.58 -2.05 -17.65
N ALA A 114 -2.09 -1.49 -16.56
CA ALA A 114 -2.41 -0.07 -16.49
C ALA A 114 -1.16 0.81 -16.53
N VAL A 115 -0.12 0.44 -15.77
CA VAL A 115 1.17 1.15 -15.72
C VAL A 115 1.83 1.17 -17.11
N ARG A 116 1.81 0.07 -17.88
CA ARG A 116 2.35 0.03 -19.26
C ARG A 116 1.75 1.07 -20.20
N LYS A 117 0.56 1.58 -19.90
CA LYS A 117 -0.13 2.59 -20.72
C LYS A 117 0.16 4.03 -20.32
N LEU A 118 0.93 4.22 -19.27
CA LEU A 118 1.24 5.52 -18.68
C LEU A 118 2.75 5.78 -18.75
N PRO A 119 3.19 7.04 -18.86
CA PRO A 119 4.60 7.37 -18.68
C PRO A 119 4.97 7.19 -17.20
N TYR A 120 6.08 6.52 -16.93
CA TYR A 120 6.62 6.39 -15.57
C TYR A 120 8.13 6.28 -15.54
N ASP A 121 8.72 6.90 -14.54
CA ASP A 121 10.11 6.79 -14.17
C ASP A 121 10.24 6.08 -12.82
N LEU A 122 9.25 6.27 -11.92
CA LEU A 122 9.21 5.68 -10.60
C LEU A 122 7.79 5.24 -10.25
N ILE A 123 7.67 4.04 -9.69
CA ILE A 123 6.41 3.52 -9.15
C ILE A 123 6.55 3.39 -7.63
N LEU A 124 5.58 3.92 -6.90
CA LEU A 124 5.49 3.79 -5.45
C LEU A 124 4.22 3.04 -5.07
N THR A 125 4.33 2.16 -4.10
CA THR A 125 3.19 1.50 -3.44
C THR A 125 3.43 1.53 -1.94
N GLY A 126 2.41 1.37 -1.12
CA GLY A 126 2.62 0.93 0.25
C GLY A 126 3.27 -0.45 0.28
N THR A 127 3.99 -0.76 1.36
CA THR A 127 4.58 -2.09 1.53
C THR A 127 3.50 -3.16 1.63
N GLN A 128 2.41 -2.87 2.30
CA GLN A 128 1.30 -3.81 2.53
C GLN A 128 -0.03 -3.07 2.65
N ALA A 129 -1.12 -3.81 2.65
CA ALA A 129 -2.45 -3.31 2.99
C ALA A 129 -2.85 -3.78 4.39
N GLU A 130 -3.55 -2.93 5.14
CA GLU A 130 -3.99 -3.21 6.51
C GLU A 130 -4.98 -4.37 6.60
N ASP A 131 -5.77 -4.57 5.55
CA ASP A 131 -6.85 -5.57 5.51
C ASP A 131 -6.34 -6.99 5.24
N ASP A 132 -5.27 -7.16 4.47
CA ASP A 132 -4.77 -8.49 4.10
C ASP A 132 -3.31 -8.78 4.50
N GLY A 133 -2.50 -7.76 4.65
CA GLY A 133 -1.11 -7.88 5.10
C GLY A 133 -0.18 -8.67 4.19
N TYR A 134 -0.57 -8.97 2.94
CA TYR A 134 0.19 -9.86 2.07
C TYR A 134 1.52 -9.31 1.58
N ALA A 135 1.67 -8.00 1.49
CA ALA A 135 2.91 -7.31 1.08
C ALA A 135 3.46 -7.79 -0.30
N GLN A 136 2.60 -8.15 -1.24
CA GLN A 136 2.97 -8.80 -2.49
C GLN A 136 2.81 -7.91 -3.72
N VAL A 137 1.76 -7.10 -3.77
CA VAL A 137 1.31 -6.42 -4.99
C VAL A 137 2.40 -5.59 -5.64
N GLY A 138 3.12 -4.77 -4.88
CA GLY A 138 4.16 -3.89 -5.41
C GLY A 138 5.32 -4.65 -6.04
N VAL A 139 5.82 -5.69 -5.37
CA VAL A 139 6.96 -6.48 -5.86
C VAL A 139 6.58 -7.37 -7.03
N VAL A 140 5.39 -7.98 -7.02
CA VAL A 140 4.88 -8.80 -8.13
C VAL A 140 4.62 -7.93 -9.37
N MET A 141 4.07 -6.73 -9.18
CA MET A 141 3.88 -5.77 -10.27
C MET A 141 5.22 -5.38 -10.94
N ALA A 142 6.26 -5.13 -10.14
CA ALA A 142 7.59 -4.81 -10.66
C ALA A 142 8.17 -5.95 -11.48
N GLU A 143 8.04 -7.19 -11.01
CA GLU A 143 8.46 -8.39 -11.75
C GLU A 143 7.70 -8.54 -13.07
N LEU A 144 6.38 -8.37 -13.05
CA LEU A 144 5.55 -8.41 -14.26
C LEU A 144 5.90 -7.31 -15.27
N LEU A 145 6.37 -6.14 -14.80
CA LEU A 145 6.85 -5.04 -15.63
C LEU A 145 8.29 -5.27 -16.14
N GLY A 146 9.03 -6.19 -15.54
CA GLY A 146 10.44 -6.43 -15.84
C GLY A 146 11.35 -5.28 -15.41
N ILE A 147 11.02 -4.58 -14.32
CA ILE A 147 11.80 -3.45 -13.79
C ILE A 147 12.38 -3.79 -12.41
N PRO A 148 13.53 -3.19 -12.06
CA PRO A 148 14.12 -3.37 -10.74
C PRO A 148 13.22 -2.80 -9.64
N HIS A 149 13.31 -3.37 -8.44
CA HIS A 149 12.52 -2.94 -7.30
C HIS A 149 13.30 -3.03 -5.98
N ALA A 150 12.83 -2.28 -4.99
CA ALA A 150 13.26 -2.44 -3.60
C ALA A 150 12.05 -2.28 -2.67
N ALA A 151 12.03 -3.06 -1.58
CA ALA A 151 10.90 -3.12 -0.65
C ALA A 151 11.25 -2.60 0.75
N LEU A 152 10.23 -2.21 1.52
CA LEU A 152 10.34 -1.71 2.90
C LEU A 152 11.16 -0.42 3.01
N ILE A 153 10.93 0.50 2.08
CA ILE A 153 11.75 1.70 1.94
C ILE A 153 11.28 2.79 2.91
N ASN A 154 12.21 3.23 3.76
CA ASN A 154 12.02 4.29 4.74
C ASN A 154 12.73 5.61 4.38
N ARG A 155 13.49 5.66 3.28
CA ARG A 155 14.12 6.87 2.74
C ARG A 155 14.46 6.72 1.28
N VAL A 156 14.21 7.79 0.49
CA VAL A 156 14.44 7.82 -0.96
C VAL A 156 15.32 9.02 -1.34
N GLU A 157 16.37 8.78 -2.08
CA GLU A 157 17.22 9.82 -2.67
C GLU A 157 17.33 9.58 -4.19
N VAL A 158 16.70 10.45 -4.98
CA VAL A 158 16.75 10.35 -6.45
C VAL A 158 18.02 10.99 -6.99
N GLN A 159 18.72 10.25 -7.83
CA GLN A 159 19.84 10.68 -8.64
C GLN A 159 19.43 10.65 -10.12
N GLU A 160 20.28 11.13 -11.05
CA GLU A 160 19.88 11.31 -12.47
C GLU A 160 19.19 10.08 -13.10
N LYS A 161 19.72 8.88 -12.88
CA LYS A 161 19.21 7.62 -13.48
C LYS A 161 19.01 6.51 -12.47
N LYS A 162 19.12 6.82 -11.19
CA LYS A 162 19.05 5.86 -10.10
C LYS A 162 18.30 6.43 -8.93
N VAL A 163 17.78 5.53 -8.13
CA VAL A 163 17.27 5.82 -6.80
C VAL A 163 18.16 5.12 -5.80
N ARG A 164 18.64 5.87 -4.81
CA ARG A 164 19.24 5.32 -3.61
C ARG A 164 18.15 5.18 -2.57
N ALA A 165 17.83 3.95 -2.23
CA ALA A 165 16.75 3.59 -1.35
C ALA A 165 17.31 2.97 -0.07
N HIS A 166 16.80 3.39 1.08
CA HIS A 166 17.17 2.89 2.38
C HIS A 166 16.04 2.02 2.92
N ARG A 167 16.36 0.88 3.48
CA ARG A 167 15.39 0.02 4.17
C ARG A 167 15.91 -0.43 5.52
N GLU A 168 15.03 -0.49 6.48
CA GLU A 168 15.33 -1.04 7.78
C GLU A 168 15.30 -2.56 7.74
N LEU A 169 16.32 -3.16 8.34
CA LEU A 169 16.43 -4.59 8.54
C LEU A 169 16.30 -4.93 10.03
N GLU A 170 16.28 -6.22 10.34
CA GLU A 170 16.24 -6.71 11.72
C GLU A 170 17.42 -6.16 12.53
N ALA A 171 17.22 -6.06 13.86
CA ALA A 171 18.20 -5.57 14.83
C ALA A 171 18.69 -4.12 14.60
N GLY A 172 17.88 -3.27 13.95
CA GLY A 172 18.20 -1.85 13.72
C GLY A 172 19.29 -1.62 12.68
N LEU A 173 19.55 -2.59 11.84
CA LEU A 173 20.43 -2.42 10.67
C LEU A 173 19.70 -1.67 9.58
N GLU A 174 20.42 -0.87 8.81
CA GLU A 174 19.93 -0.21 7.61
C GLU A 174 20.70 -0.74 6.41
N GLU A 175 19.97 -1.11 5.37
CA GLU A 175 20.57 -1.43 4.06
C GLU A 175 20.29 -0.30 3.09
N VAL A 176 21.31 0.06 2.33
CA VAL A 176 21.22 1.08 1.28
C VAL A 176 21.43 0.40 -0.06
N VAL A 177 20.42 0.45 -0.91
CA VAL A 177 20.47 -0.12 -2.26
C VAL A 177 20.37 0.97 -3.32
N GLU A 178 21.11 0.82 -4.41
CA GLU A 178 20.95 1.64 -5.61
C GLU A 178 20.16 0.86 -6.66
N VAL A 179 19.09 1.48 -7.16
CA VAL A 179 18.15 0.88 -8.11
C VAL A 179 18.12 1.75 -9.37
N ASP A 180 18.35 1.14 -10.54
CA ASP A 180 18.26 1.85 -11.82
C ASP A 180 16.82 2.20 -12.17
N LEU A 181 16.58 3.41 -12.71
CA LEU A 181 15.27 3.83 -13.21
C LEU A 181 15.02 3.30 -14.63
N PRO A 182 13.78 2.95 -15.02
CA PRO A 182 12.57 3.00 -14.18
C PRO A 182 12.55 1.89 -13.12
N ALA A 183 11.98 2.19 -11.94
CA ALA A 183 11.98 1.30 -10.79
C ALA A 183 10.66 1.31 -10.03
N ALA A 184 10.43 0.30 -9.18
CA ALA A 184 9.34 0.25 -8.22
C ALA A 184 9.87 0.18 -6.78
N LEU A 185 9.28 0.97 -5.89
CA LEU A 185 9.61 0.97 -4.47
C LEU A 185 8.34 0.71 -3.64
N THR A 186 8.42 -0.18 -2.66
CA THR A 186 7.37 -0.31 -1.67
C THR A 186 7.73 0.48 -0.41
N ILE A 187 6.85 1.39 -0.03
CA ILE A 187 7.11 2.42 0.98
C ILE A 187 6.65 1.96 2.35
N GLN A 188 7.55 2.11 3.32
CA GLN A 188 7.30 1.82 4.73
C GLN A 188 6.74 3.07 5.43
N THR A 189 5.96 2.83 6.49
CA THR A 189 5.52 3.90 7.40
C THR A 189 6.71 4.63 8.02
N GLY A 190 6.52 5.91 8.33
CA GLY A 190 7.57 6.73 8.97
C GLY A 190 8.60 7.35 8.01
N ILE A 191 8.54 7.09 6.70
CA ILE A 191 9.41 7.75 5.70
C ILE A 191 9.19 9.27 5.68
N ASN A 192 7.98 9.70 5.94
CA ASN A 192 7.55 11.11 5.98
C ASN A 192 6.38 11.28 6.95
N GLU A 193 5.76 12.46 6.96
CA GLU A 193 4.47 12.72 7.61
C GLU A 193 3.47 13.06 6.50
N PRO A 194 2.45 12.22 6.25
CA PRO A 194 1.41 12.50 5.26
C PRO A 194 0.68 13.81 5.57
N ARG A 195 0.54 14.67 4.57
CA ARG A 195 -0.14 15.97 4.73
C ARG A 195 -1.63 15.80 4.99
N TYR A 196 -2.16 16.63 5.86
CA TYR A 196 -3.60 16.69 6.12
C TYR A 196 -4.35 17.27 4.92
N VAL A 197 -5.45 16.64 4.55
CA VAL A 197 -6.35 17.10 3.50
C VAL A 197 -7.64 17.63 4.11
N SER A 198 -7.91 18.92 3.92
CA SER A 198 -9.16 19.51 4.37
C SER A 198 -10.32 19.18 3.43
N ILE A 199 -11.56 19.20 3.97
CA ILE A 199 -12.79 19.07 3.16
C ILE A 199 -12.84 20.09 2.02
N MET A 200 -12.32 21.32 2.26
CA MET A 200 -12.21 22.34 1.22
C MET A 200 -11.22 21.94 0.12
N GLY A 201 -10.11 21.26 0.46
CA GLY A 201 -9.17 20.69 -0.51
C GLY A 201 -9.86 19.66 -1.43
N ILE A 202 -10.61 18.73 -0.85
CA ILE A 202 -11.38 17.72 -1.61
C ILE A 202 -12.40 18.40 -2.53
N ARG A 203 -13.12 19.42 -2.06
CA ARG A 203 -14.09 20.16 -2.88
C ARG A 203 -13.45 20.86 -4.08
N LYS A 204 -12.22 21.37 -3.96
CA LYS A 204 -11.51 22.01 -5.08
C LYS A 204 -11.23 21.03 -6.24
N VAL A 205 -10.96 19.76 -5.91
CA VAL A 205 -10.67 18.72 -6.90
C VAL A 205 -11.91 17.89 -7.28
N ALA A 206 -13.08 18.19 -6.75
CA ALA A 206 -14.31 17.42 -6.98
C ALA A 206 -14.67 17.26 -8.47
N LYS A 207 -14.30 18.24 -9.30
CA LYS A 207 -14.55 18.24 -10.75
C LYS A 207 -13.38 17.68 -11.59
N LYS A 208 -12.22 17.38 -10.97
CA LYS A 208 -11.14 16.70 -11.68
C LYS A 208 -11.63 15.35 -12.18
N GLU A 209 -11.32 15.03 -13.42
CA GLU A 209 -11.64 13.74 -14.02
C GLU A 209 -10.89 12.62 -13.31
N ILE A 210 -11.59 11.54 -13.02
CA ILE A 210 -10.99 10.26 -12.63
C ILE A 210 -11.24 9.31 -13.79
N LYS A 211 -10.18 8.98 -14.51
CA LYS A 211 -10.25 8.10 -15.67
C LYS A 211 -10.56 6.67 -15.21
N ALA A 212 -11.53 6.02 -15.82
CA ALA A 212 -11.85 4.62 -15.54
C ALA A 212 -11.32 3.74 -16.67
N LEU A 213 -10.65 2.63 -16.32
CA LEU A 213 -10.13 1.64 -17.27
C LEU A 213 -10.60 0.24 -16.85
N GLY A 214 -11.12 -0.52 -17.80
CA GLY A 214 -11.56 -1.90 -17.64
C GLY A 214 -10.67 -2.90 -18.38
N THR A 215 -11.09 -4.16 -18.41
CA THR A 215 -10.38 -5.24 -19.10
C THR A 215 -10.08 -4.95 -20.56
N SER A 216 -11.05 -4.38 -21.28
CA SER A 216 -10.92 -4.02 -22.69
C SER A 216 -9.85 -2.94 -22.92
N ASP A 217 -9.77 -1.95 -22.04
CA ASP A 217 -8.78 -0.87 -22.12
C ASP A 217 -7.37 -1.40 -21.83
N LEU A 218 -7.28 -2.41 -20.99
CA LEU A 218 -6.03 -3.00 -20.54
C LEU A 218 -5.57 -4.20 -21.39
N ASN A 219 -6.36 -4.63 -22.37
CA ASN A 219 -6.13 -5.83 -23.18
C ASN A 219 -6.02 -7.11 -22.33
N LEU A 220 -6.75 -7.16 -21.23
CA LEU A 220 -6.82 -8.31 -20.33
C LEU A 220 -8.05 -9.15 -20.66
N LYS A 221 -7.92 -10.45 -20.53
CA LYS A 221 -9.05 -11.38 -20.61
C LYS A 221 -9.61 -11.64 -19.21
N ALA A 222 -10.92 -11.88 -19.12
CA ALA A 222 -11.58 -12.12 -17.85
C ALA A 222 -11.02 -13.33 -17.08
N GLU A 223 -10.55 -14.36 -17.80
CA GLU A 223 -9.92 -15.54 -17.20
C GLU A 223 -8.51 -15.29 -16.61
N GLU A 224 -7.90 -14.17 -16.92
CA GLU A 224 -6.54 -13.81 -16.48
C GLU A 224 -6.53 -12.96 -15.21
N VAL A 225 -7.69 -12.54 -14.73
CA VAL A 225 -7.86 -11.63 -13.59
C VAL A 225 -9.00 -12.10 -12.69
N GLY A 226 -9.29 -11.37 -11.62
CA GLY A 226 -10.32 -11.72 -10.67
C GLY A 226 -10.08 -13.08 -10.02
N LEU A 227 -11.15 -13.70 -9.56
CA LEU A 227 -11.08 -15.02 -8.93
C LEU A 227 -10.52 -16.11 -9.88
N SER A 228 -10.71 -15.95 -11.20
CA SER A 228 -10.23 -16.91 -12.19
C SER A 228 -8.74 -16.81 -12.44
N GLY A 229 -8.16 -15.62 -12.37
CA GLY A 229 -6.73 -15.37 -12.53
C GLY A 229 -5.94 -15.38 -11.23
N SER A 230 -6.60 -15.65 -10.10
CA SER A 230 -5.97 -15.72 -8.77
C SER A 230 -5.36 -17.08 -8.49
N ASP A 231 -4.15 -17.09 -7.93
CA ASP A 231 -3.43 -18.30 -7.52
C ASP A 231 -3.80 -18.72 -6.08
N ILE A 232 -4.31 -17.79 -5.27
CA ILE A 232 -4.72 -18.02 -3.89
C ILE A 232 -6.25 -17.96 -3.80
N ARG A 233 -6.84 -18.86 -3.01
CA ARG A 233 -8.27 -18.83 -2.69
C ARG A 233 -8.47 -18.75 -1.19
N LEU A 234 -9.22 -17.73 -0.76
CA LEU A 234 -9.64 -17.60 0.62
C LEU A 234 -10.68 -18.68 0.93
N GLU A 235 -10.37 -19.57 1.86
CA GLU A 235 -11.30 -20.61 2.29
C GLU A 235 -12.23 -20.12 3.40
N LYS A 236 -11.66 -19.45 4.42
CA LYS A 236 -12.39 -19.05 5.62
C LYS A 236 -11.68 -17.91 6.36
N ILE A 237 -12.46 -17.00 6.90
CA ILE A 237 -12.04 -16.04 7.92
C ILE A 237 -12.63 -16.49 9.27
N PHE A 238 -11.87 -16.34 10.33
CA PHE A 238 -12.35 -16.64 11.70
C PHE A 238 -11.71 -15.70 12.71
N LEU A 239 -12.41 -15.43 13.79
CA LEU A 239 -11.84 -14.71 14.91
C LEU A 239 -10.82 -15.60 15.61
N PRO A 240 -9.65 -15.06 16.00
CA PRO A 240 -8.68 -15.83 16.78
C PRO A 240 -9.34 -16.39 18.05
N PRO A 241 -9.00 -17.61 18.47
CA PRO A 241 -9.49 -18.15 19.72
C PRO A 241 -9.05 -17.22 20.87
N VAL A 242 -9.96 -16.98 21.80
CA VAL A 242 -9.63 -16.21 23.01
C VAL A 242 -8.58 -16.97 23.79
N GLY A 243 -7.42 -16.35 23.95
CA GLY A 243 -6.34 -16.94 24.77
C GLY A 243 -6.68 -16.93 26.25
N GLU A 244 -5.89 -17.63 27.06
CA GLU A 244 -6.06 -17.70 28.52
C GLU A 244 -5.89 -16.35 29.25
N GLY A 245 -5.59 -15.28 28.50
CA GLY A 245 -5.34 -13.95 29.04
C GLY A 245 -3.93 -13.80 29.67
N ALA A 246 -3.68 -12.65 30.26
CA ALA A 246 -2.42 -12.38 30.92
C ALA A 246 -2.42 -12.99 32.33
N GLN A 247 -1.33 -13.65 32.71
CA GLN A 247 -1.11 -14.09 34.06
C GLN A 247 -0.64 -12.89 34.91
N MET A 248 -1.44 -12.54 35.90
CA MET A 248 -1.05 -11.51 36.87
C MET A 248 -0.09 -12.08 37.90
N LEU A 249 1.09 -11.46 38.05
CA LEU A 249 2.06 -11.84 39.03
C LEU A 249 1.96 -10.90 40.24
N GLU A 250 1.61 -11.47 41.39
CA GLU A 250 1.48 -10.75 42.65
C GLU A 250 2.74 -10.95 43.50
N GLY A 251 3.10 -9.93 44.30
CA GLY A 251 4.22 -9.96 45.23
C GLY A 251 4.99 -8.65 45.32
N LYS A 252 6.08 -8.63 46.09
CA LYS A 252 7.01 -7.50 46.11
C LYS A 252 7.81 -7.45 44.81
N PRO A 253 8.36 -6.27 44.40
CA PRO A 253 9.10 -6.13 43.16
C PRO A 253 10.17 -7.18 42.93
N GLU A 254 10.92 -7.54 43.97
CA GLU A 254 12.00 -8.54 43.91
C GLU A 254 11.44 -9.97 43.64
N GLU A 255 10.31 -10.31 44.26
CA GLU A 255 9.63 -11.59 44.05
C GLU A 255 9.03 -11.70 42.65
N VAL A 256 8.43 -10.61 42.18
CA VAL A 256 7.85 -10.55 40.82
C VAL A 256 8.98 -10.63 39.77
N ALA A 257 10.09 -9.93 39.98
CA ALA A 257 11.26 -10.01 39.10
C ALA A 257 11.83 -11.44 39.00
N SER A 258 11.92 -12.14 40.11
CA SER A 258 12.35 -13.56 40.13
C SER A 258 11.40 -14.46 39.36
N LYS A 259 10.08 -14.31 39.58
CA LYS A 259 9.07 -15.08 38.83
C LYS A 259 9.11 -14.81 37.31
N VAL A 260 9.28 -13.53 36.89
CA VAL A 260 9.44 -13.19 35.46
C VAL A 260 10.70 -13.84 34.90
N PHE A 261 11.80 -13.79 35.62
CA PHE A 261 13.06 -14.43 35.20
C PHE A 261 12.89 -15.94 35.00
N ASP A 262 12.24 -16.63 35.94
CA ASP A 262 11.99 -18.06 35.84
C ASP A 262 11.11 -18.40 34.65
N ILE A 263 10.03 -17.63 34.42
CA ILE A 263 9.14 -17.81 33.24
C ILE A 263 9.91 -17.61 31.93
N LEU A 264 10.75 -16.57 31.81
CA LEU A 264 11.55 -16.32 30.61
C LEU A 264 12.55 -17.45 30.36
N LYS A 265 13.17 -17.97 31.42
CA LYS A 265 14.10 -19.09 31.32
C LYS A 265 13.41 -20.38 30.87
N ASP A 266 12.24 -20.70 31.44
CA ASP A 266 11.47 -21.90 31.11
C ASP A 266 10.92 -21.82 29.65
N LYS A 267 10.60 -20.64 29.17
CA LYS A 267 10.13 -20.40 27.76
C LYS A 267 11.27 -20.25 26.75
N GLY A 268 12.54 -20.45 27.18
CA GLY A 268 13.70 -20.34 26.29
C GLY A 268 14.07 -18.91 25.86
N GLY A 269 13.50 -17.89 26.49
CA GLY A 269 13.76 -16.49 26.18
C GLY A 269 15.11 -15.95 26.69
N MET A 270 15.91 -16.79 27.35
CA MET A 270 17.26 -16.45 27.84
C MET A 270 18.18 -17.63 27.51
N ALA A 271 19.06 -17.44 26.54
CA ALA A 271 20.16 -18.36 26.24
C ALA A 271 21.39 -18.02 27.08
#